data_894809533ca58e8b280fe4068bcf5d07
#
_entry.id   894809533ca58e8b280fe4068bcf5d07
#
_cell.length_a   1.000
_cell.length_b   1.000
_cell.length_c   1.000
_cell.angle_alpha   90.00
_cell.angle_beta   90.00
_cell.angle_gamma   90.00
#
_symmetry.space_group_name_H-M   'P 1'
#
loop_
_entity.id
_entity.type
_entity.pdbx_description
1 polymer ?
#
loop_
_entity_poly.entity_id
_entity_poly.type
_entity_poly.pdbx_seq_one_letter_code
_entity_poly.pdbx_strand_id
1 'polypeptide(L)'
;ALPDVRDGMKPVHRRVLYGMEGLGLTYSSQTKKSARIVGEVLGKYHPHGDSSVYDAMARMAQDWSLRYPLVFGQGNFGSMDGDPVAAMRYTEAKLSKLSDEVLADLEKDTVDFQNNFDDSLQEPTVLPTKVPLLLLNGSSGIAVGMATNMAPHNLTECCDAICAYIDNPEI
;
A
#
# COMPACT_ATOMS: atom_id res chain seq x y z
N ALA A 1 -12.47 -6.11 0.61
CA ALA A 1 -12.38 -5.83 2.06
C ALA A 1 -11.27 -6.61 2.76
N LEU A 2 -10.81 -7.74 2.20
CA LEU A 2 -9.72 -8.54 2.75
C LEU A 2 -8.44 -8.36 1.96
N PRO A 3 -7.26 -8.42 2.60
CA PRO A 3 -5.98 -8.33 1.90
C PRO A 3 -5.66 -9.64 1.16
N ASP A 4 -4.88 -9.52 0.09
CA ASP A 4 -4.24 -10.70 -0.52
C ASP A 4 -3.08 -11.17 0.40
N VAL A 5 -2.98 -12.47 0.62
CA VAL A 5 -1.96 -13.02 1.50
C VAL A 5 -0.54 -12.79 0.97
N ARG A 6 -0.38 -12.69 -0.35
CA ARG A 6 0.92 -12.58 -1.01
C ARG A 6 1.56 -11.21 -0.83
N ASP A 7 0.77 -10.12 -0.89
CA ASP A 7 1.28 -8.76 -0.79
C ASP A 7 0.72 -7.96 0.41
N GLY A 8 -0.23 -8.53 1.15
CA GLY A 8 -0.84 -7.87 2.30
C GLY A 8 -1.71 -6.67 1.96
N MET A 9 -2.09 -6.48 0.69
CA MET A 9 -2.79 -5.30 0.20
C MET A 9 -4.27 -5.58 -0.07
N LYS A 10 -5.11 -4.63 0.33
CA LYS A 10 -6.47 -4.50 -0.21
C LYS A 10 -6.40 -3.81 -1.58
N PRO A 11 -7.41 -3.99 -2.45
CA PRO A 11 -7.35 -3.41 -3.80
C PRO A 11 -7.05 -1.91 -3.85
N VAL A 12 -7.67 -1.11 -2.98
CA VAL A 12 -7.45 0.34 -2.97
C VAL A 12 -6.00 0.70 -2.63
N HIS A 13 -5.39 0.01 -1.67
CA HIS A 13 -4.00 0.25 -1.28
C HIS A 13 -3.03 -0.12 -2.41
N ARG A 14 -3.26 -1.26 -3.06
CA ARG A 14 -2.45 -1.70 -4.21
C ARG A 14 -2.54 -0.70 -5.36
N ARG A 15 -3.71 -0.19 -5.66
CA ARG A 15 -3.95 0.80 -6.71
C ARG A 15 -3.28 2.15 -6.41
N VAL A 16 -3.29 2.58 -5.15
CA VAL A 16 -2.58 3.80 -4.72
C VAL A 16 -1.08 3.65 -4.94
N LEU A 17 -0.47 2.56 -4.48
CA LEU A 17 0.96 2.33 -4.65
C LEU A 17 1.33 2.21 -6.13
N TYR A 18 0.53 1.52 -6.91
CA TYR A 18 0.77 1.39 -8.36
C TYR A 18 0.62 2.73 -9.08
N GLY A 19 -0.37 3.53 -8.76
CA GLY A 19 -0.55 4.87 -9.30
C GLY A 19 0.61 5.80 -8.96
N MET A 20 1.12 5.73 -7.74
CA MET A 20 2.29 6.50 -7.32
C MET A 20 3.55 6.07 -8.06
N GLU A 21 3.75 4.78 -8.26
CA GLU A 21 4.85 4.24 -9.08
C GLU A 21 4.77 4.76 -10.52
N GLY A 22 3.58 4.75 -11.11
CA GLY A 22 3.32 5.27 -12.46
C GLY A 22 3.60 6.76 -12.60
N LEU A 23 3.48 7.54 -11.52
CA LEU A 23 3.84 8.95 -11.47
C LEU A 23 5.34 9.19 -11.18
N GLY A 24 6.12 8.15 -11.04
CA GLY A 24 7.55 8.26 -10.71
C GLY A 24 7.83 8.72 -9.29
N LEU A 25 6.91 8.52 -8.36
CA LEU A 25 7.02 8.97 -6.97
C LEU A 25 7.78 7.99 -6.08
N THR A 26 8.94 7.55 -6.51
CA THR A 26 9.87 6.75 -5.70
C THR A 26 10.37 7.54 -4.48
N TYR A 27 10.95 6.86 -3.52
CA TYR A 27 11.47 7.52 -2.32
C TYR A 27 12.52 8.59 -2.62
N SER A 28 13.31 8.41 -3.67
CA SER A 28 14.35 9.38 -4.10
C SER A 28 13.77 10.59 -4.85
N SER A 29 12.52 10.57 -5.25
CA SER A 29 11.87 11.67 -5.96
C SER A 29 11.40 12.77 -5.01
N GLN A 30 11.00 13.91 -5.60
CA GLN A 30 10.26 14.92 -4.87
C GLN A 30 8.81 14.47 -4.67
N THR A 31 8.17 14.98 -3.62
CA THR A 31 6.74 14.76 -3.39
C THR A 31 5.87 15.45 -4.45
N LYS A 32 4.66 14.94 -4.63
CA LYS A 32 3.60 15.61 -5.40
C LYS A 32 2.38 15.85 -4.51
N LYS A 33 1.55 16.81 -4.89
CA LYS A 33 0.28 17.07 -4.19
C LYS A 33 -0.55 15.80 -4.11
N SER A 34 -1.10 15.52 -2.93
CA SER A 34 -1.98 14.37 -2.71
C SER A 34 -3.17 14.37 -3.67
N ALA A 35 -3.72 15.53 -3.98
CA ALA A 35 -4.80 15.66 -4.96
C ALA A 35 -4.42 15.13 -6.35
N ARG A 36 -3.16 15.31 -6.77
CA ARG A 36 -2.66 14.78 -8.04
C ARG A 36 -2.61 13.26 -8.02
N ILE A 37 -2.16 12.67 -6.92
CA ILE A 37 -2.09 11.23 -6.74
C ILE A 37 -3.50 10.62 -6.72
N VAL A 38 -4.40 11.20 -5.95
CA VAL A 38 -5.80 10.75 -5.87
C VAL A 38 -6.47 10.82 -7.23
N GLY A 39 -6.29 11.92 -7.98
CA GLY A 39 -6.83 12.06 -9.32
C GLY A 39 -6.32 10.99 -10.30
N GLU A 40 -5.05 10.65 -10.23
CA GLU A 40 -4.45 9.59 -11.04
C GLU A 40 -5.11 8.23 -10.76
N VAL A 41 -5.24 7.87 -9.49
CA VAL A 41 -5.81 6.59 -9.07
C VAL A 41 -7.29 6.49 -9.43
N LEU A 42 -8.06 7.55 -9.18
CA LEU A 42 -9.49 7.59 -9.54
C LEU A 42 -9.69 7.47 -11.04
N GLY A 43 -8.93 8.21 -11.82
CA GLY A 43 -9.10 8.26 -13.26
C GLY A 43 -8.73 6.95 -13.95
N LYS A 44 -7.76 6.23 -13.42
CA LYS A 44 -7.19 5.04 -14.07
C LYS A 44 -7.62 3.71 -13.49
N TYR A 45 -7.78 3.61 -12.16
CA TYR A 45 -7.86 2.31 -11.51
C TYR A 45 -9.02 2.13 -10.54
N HIS A 46 -9.51 3.18 -9.89
CA HIS A 46 -10.45 3.06 -8.77
C HIS A 46 -11.60 4.06 -8.89
N PRO A 47 -12.66 3.75 -9.69
CA PRO A 47 -13.75 4.68 -10.00
C PRO A 47 -14.76 4.78 -8.85
N HIS A 48 -14.30 5.20 -7.67
CA HIS A 48 -15.09 5.40 -6.46
C HIS A 48 -14.88 6.82 -5.93
N GLY A 49 -15.37 7.12 -4.74
CA GLY A 49 -15.21 8.45 -4.16
C GLY A 49 -13.75 8.82 -3.86
N ASP A 50 -13.39 10.09 -4.09
CA ASP A 50 -12.05 10.61 -3.85
C ASP A 50 -11.63 10.53 -2.38
N SER A 51 -12.57 10.73 -1.46
CA SER A 51 -12.31 10.61 -0.02
C SER A 51 -11.81 9.22 0.36
N SER A 52 -12.38 8.16 -0.21
CA SER A 52 -11.98 6.80 0.12
C SER A 52 -10.53 6.50 -0.33
N VAL A 53 -10.13 7.02 -1.48
CA VAL A 53 -8.76 6.87 -2.00
C VAL A 53 -7.78 7.69 -1.16
N TYR A 54 -8.13 8.94 -0.85
CA TYR A 54 -7.28 9.80 -0.02
C TYR A 54 -7.12 9.25 1.39
N ASP A 55 -8.18 8.80 2.02
CA ASP A 55 -8.13 8.21 3.36
C ASP A 55 -7.25 6.96 3.40
N ALA A 56 -7.36 6.11 2.39
CA ALA A 56 -6.50 4.93 2.27
C ALA A 56 -5.01 5.31 2.10
N MET A 57 -4.71 6.30 1.26
CA MET A 57 -3.35 6.81 1.10
C MET A 57 -2.81 7.42 2.39
N ALA A 58 -3.61 8.24 3.06
CA ALA A 58 -3.22 8.90 4.30
C ALA A 58 -2.89 7.88 5.40
N ARG A 59 -3.69 6.82 5.54
CA ARG A 59 -3.42 5.76 6.51
C ARG A 59 -2.10 5.05 6.26
N MET A 60 -1.72 4.88 5.01
CA MET A 60 -0.41 4.29 4.66
C MET A 60 0.79 5.21 4.99
N ALA A 61 0.55 6.49 5.26
CA ALA A 61 1.56 7.45 5.70
C ALA A 61 1.61 7.62 7.23
N GLN A 62 0.65 7.07 7.95
CA GLN A 62 0.54 7.25 9.41
C GLN A 62 1.26 6.13 10.15
N ASP A 63 2.22 6.48 11.00
CA ASP A 63 3.01 5.50 11.76
C ASP A 63 2.23 4.86 12.93
N TRP A 64 1.10 5.43 13.32
CA TRP A 64 0.16 4.82 14.28
C TRP A 64 -0.88 3.90 13.61
N SER A 65 -1.04 4.00 12.28
CA SER A 65 -1.95 3.15 11.50
C SER A 65 -1.25 1.93 10.91
N LEU A 66 -0.03 2.11 10.40
CA LEU A 66 0.83 1.05 9.90
C LEU A 66 2.14 1.03 10.67
N ARG A 67 2.57 -0.15 11.11
CA ARG A 67 3.87 -0.31 11.77
C ARG A 67 5.02 0.11 10.84
N TYR A 68 4.91 -0.23 9.57
CA TYR A 68 5.86 0.13 8.52
C TYR A 68 5.13 0.90 7.41
N PRO A 69 5.08 2.24 7.48
CA PRO A 69 4.40 3.04 6.49
C PRO A 69 4.90 2.81 5.07
N LEU A 70 3.98 2.81 4.12
CA LEU A 70 4.26 2.59 2.71
C LEU A 70 4.26 3.88 1.91
N VAL A 71 3.75 4.95 2.48
CA VAL A 71 3.72 6.30 1.91
C VAL A 71 4.48 7.24 2.84
N PHE A 72 5.30 8.09 2.27
CA PHE A 72 5.92 9.22 2.97
C PHE A 72 5.06 10.46 2.72
N GLY A 73 4.51 11.03 3.80
CA GLY A 73 3.67 12.21 3.75
C GLY A 73 4.38 13.47 4.19
N GLN A 74 4.07 14.58 3.53
CA GLN A 74 4.52 15.92 3.90
C GLN A 74 3.30 16.80 4.14
N GLY A 75 3.26 17.44 5.31
CA GLY A 75 2.13 18.24 5.78
C GLY A 75 1.39 17.55 6.92
N ASN A 76 0.14 17.98 7.15
CA ASN A 76 -0.67 17.44 8.24
C ASN A 76 -1.45 16.20 7.79
N PHE A 77 -0.98 15.02 8.20
CA PHE A 77 -1.64 13.72 7.97
C PHE A 77 -2.43 13.25 9.19
N GLY A 78 -2.76 14.15 10.11
CA GLY A 78 -3.48 13.82 11.33
C GLY A 78 -2.56 13.46 12.48
N SER A 79 -3.15 13.00 13.58
CA SER A 79 -2.42 12.54 14.75
C SER A 79 -3.07 11.29 15.34
N MET A 80 -2.32 10.59 16.19
CA MET A 80 -2.84 9.45 16.97
C MET A 80 -3.98 9.88 17.90
N ASP A 81 -4.03 11.15 18.32
CA ASP A 81 -5.06 11.69 19.21
C ASP A 81 -6.37 12.02 18.48
N GLY A 82 -6.47 11.70 17.20
CA GLY A 82 -7.70 11.86 16.42
C GLY A 82 -7.82 13.14 15.63
N ASP A 83 -6.75 13.95 15.51
CA ASP A 83 -6.77 15.10 14.62
C ASP A 83 -6.99 14.65 13.17
N PRO A 84 -7.85 15.32 12.42
CA PRO A 84 -8.13 14.93 11.04
C PRO A 84 -6.95 15.24 10.11
N VAL A 85 -6.85 14.47 9.03
CA VAL A 85 -5.91 14.75 7.93
C VAL A 85 -6.34 16.04 7.23
N ALA A 86 -5.39 16.91 6.89
CA ALA A 86 -5.67 18.08 6.08
C ALA A 86 -6.20 17.69 4.70
N ALA A 87 -6.96 18.58 4.06
CA ALA A 87 -7.48 18.31 2.72
C ALA A 87 -6.36 18.01 1.73
N MET A 88 -6.65 17.16 0.75
CA MET A 88 -5.64 16.63 -0.20
C MET A 88 -4.92 17.72 -1.01
N ARG A 89 -5.48 18.91 -1.13
CA ARG A 89 -4.83 20.04 -1.81
C ARG A 89 -3.69 20.66 -1.00
N TYR A 90 -3.62 20.36 0.31
CA TYR A 90 -2.61 20.92 1.21
C TYR A 90 -1.46 19.96 1.52
N THR A 91 -1.66 18.67 1.32
CA THR A 91 -0.65 17.66 1.64
C THR A 91 0.08 17.20 0.39
N GLU A 92 1.28 16.65 0.58
CA GLU A 92 2.09 16.07 -0.48
C GLU A 92 2.54 14.68 -0.04
N ALA A 93 2.85 13.83 -1.01
CA ALA A 93 3.29 12.48 -0.71
C ALA A 93 4.23 11.92 -1.79
N LYS A 94 4.94 10.89 -1.42
CA LYS A 94 5.71 9.99 -2.27
C LYS A 94 5.73 8.60 -1.63
N LEU A 95 6.26 7.62 -2.33
CA LEU A 95 6.45 6.29 -1.76
C LEU A 95 7.49 6.32 -0.65
N SER A 96 7.30 5.52 0.39
CA SER A 96 8.30 5.31 1.43
C SER A 96 9.47 4.46 0.87
N LYS A 97 10.58 4.45 1.59
CA LYS A 97 11.74 3.64 1.20
C LYS A 97 11.38 2.14 1.12
N LEU A 98 10.58 1.64 2.04
CA LEU A 98 10.12 0.25 2.04
C LEU A 98 9.32 -0.09 0.78
N SER A 99 8.53 0.82 0.27
CA SER A 99 7.72 0.60 -0.93
C SER A 99 8.56 0.37 -2.19
N ASP A 100 9.79 0.85 -2.24
CA ASP A 100 10.71 0.53 -3.33
C ASP A 100 10.95 -0.99 -3.41
N GLU A 101 11.02 -1.69 -2.27
CA GLU A 101 11.17 -3.16 -2.20
C GLU A 101 9.87 -3.89 -2.50
N VAL A 102 8.73 -3.26 -2.33
CA VAL A 102 7.41 -3.81 -2.65
C VAL A 102 7.15 -3.80 -4.15
N LEU A 103 7.68 -2.81 -4.85
CA LEU A 103 7.41 -2.53 -6.27
C LEU A 103 8.59 -2.86 -7.20
N ALA A 104 9.76 -3.24 -6.66
CA ALA A 104 11.03 -3.29 -7.38
C ALA A 104 11.02 -4.16 -8.64
N ASP A 105 10.31 -5.29 -8.62
CA ASP A 105 10.30 -6.26 -9.72
C ASP A 105 9.01 -6.23 -10.56
N LEU A 106 8.24 -5.15 -10.45
CA LEU A 106 6.92 -5.06 -11.08
C LEU A 106 6.98 -5.14 -12.61
N GLU A 107 8.06 -4.63 -13.23
CA GLU A 107 8.25 -4.63 -14.68
C GLU A 107 8.93 -5.90 -15.21
N LYS A 108 9.21 -6.88 -14.36
CA LYS A 108 9.97 -8.08 -14.72
C LYS A 108 9.11 -9.33 -14.96
N ASP A 109 7.84 -9.15 -15.26
CA ASP A 109 6.89 -10.26 -15.49
C ASP A 109 6.81 -11.23 -14.29
N THR A 110 6.81 -10.65 -13.09
CA THR A 110 6.79 -11.42 -11.85
C THR A 110 5.40 -11.65 -11.29
N VAL A 111 4.42 -10.87 -11.73
CA VAL A 111 3.03 -10.93 -11.29
C VAL A 111 2.07 -10.79 -12.47
N ASP A 112 0.87 -11.31 -12.30
CA ASP A 112 -0.18 -11.18 -13.31
C ASP A 112 -0.79 -9.78 -13.30
N PHE A 113 -1.14 -9.30 -14.48
CA PHE A 113 -1.88 -8.07 -14.70
C PHE A 113 -3.30 -8.37 -15.16
N GLN A 114 -4.21 -7.48 -14.86
CA GLN A 114 -5.60 -7.52 -15.32
C GLN A 114 -6.01 -6.17 -15.90
N ASN A 115 -7.07 -6.15 -16.70
CA ASN A 115 -7.62 -4.91 -17.19
C ASN A 115 -8.20 -4.10 -16.02
N ASN A 116 -8.08 -2.76 -16.13
CA ASN A 116 -8.76 -1.85 -15.22
C ASN A 116 -10.28 -1.83 -15.49
N PHE A 117 -11.02 -0.96 -14.79
CA PHE A 117 -12.48 -0.94 -14.83
C PHE A 117 -13.10 -0.66 -16.21
N ASP A 118 -12.42 0.05 -17.11
CA ASP A 118 -12.90 0.42 -18.44
C ASP A 118 -12.12 -0.24 -19.58
N ASP A 119 -11.29 -1.23 -19.28
CA ASP A 119 -10.44 -1.96 -20.22
C ASP A 119 -9.42 -1.11 -21.00
N SER A 120 -9.19 0.12 -20.56
CA SER A 120 -8.24 1.04 -21.24
C SER A 120 -6.79 0.81 -20.82
N LEU A 121 -6.56 0.30 -19.60
CA LEU A 121 -5.24 0.10 -19.02
C LEU A 121 -5.20 -1.23 -18.27
N GLN A 122 -3.99 -1.62 -17.87
CA GLN A 122 -3.78 -2.79 -17.03
C GLN A 122 -3.25 -2.39 -15.65
N GLU A 123 -3.60 -3.17 -14.65
CA GLU A 123 -3.12 -3.04 -13.28
C GLU A 123 -2.67 -4.40 -12.73
N PRO A 124 -1.69 -4.45 -11.82
CA PRO A 124 -1.26 -5.72 -11.24
C PRO A 124 -2.36 -6.29 -10.34
N THR A 125 -2.52 -7.60 -10.37
CA THR A 125 -3.45 -8.32 -9.48
C THR A 125 -2.88 -8.46 -8.07
N VAL A 126 -1.55 -8.41 -7.96
CA VAL A 126 -0.78 -8.50 -6.73
C VAL A 126 0.55 -7.79 -6.93
N LEU A 127 1.16 -7.26 -5.88
CA LEU A 127 2.48 -6.64 -5.96
C LEU A 127 3.59 -7.67 -5.69
N PRO A 128 4.75 -7.57 -6.39
CA PRO A 128 5.85 -8.51 -6.25
C PRO A 128 6.73 -8.19 -5.05
N THR A 129 6.14 -8.04 -3.89
CA THR A 129 6.84 -7.62 -2.68
C THR A 129 7.97 -8.59 -2.29
N LYS A 130 9.10 -8.04 -1.88
CA LYS A 130 10.23 -8.79 -1.32
C LYS A 130 10.11 -8.97 0.20
N VAL A 131 9.09 -8.41 0.81
CA VAL A 131 8.88 -8.46 2.27
C VAL A 131 7.46 -8.94 2.58
N PRO A 132 7.25 -9.66 3.69
CA PRO A 132 5.96 -10.25 4.04
C PRO A 132 5.03 -9.20 4.67
N LEU A 133 4.46 -8.31 3.87
CA LEU A 133 3.70 -7.15 4.34
C LEU A 133 2.49 -7.51 5.19
N LEU A 134 1.82 -8.64 4.90
CA LEU A 134 0.69 -9.06 5.72
C LEU A 134 1.09 -9.27 7.19
N LEU A 135 2.25 -9.87 7.42
CA LEU A 135 2.80 -10.06 8.76
C LEU A 135 3.35 -8.76 9.34
N LEU A 136 4.00 -7.94 8.53
CA LEU A 136 4.65 -6.70 9.00
C LEU A 136 3.64 -5.66 9.49
N ASN A 137 2.60 -5.40 8.73
CA ASN A 137 1.60 -4.38 9.03
C ASN A 137 0.30 -4.95 9.62
N GLY A 138 0.13 -6.25 9.55
CA GLY A 138 -1.12 -6.87 9.92
C GLY A 138 -2.26 -6.46 8.99
N SER A 139 -3.47 -6.76 9.39
CA SER A 139 -4.68 -6.32 8.69
C SER A 139 -5.89 -6.45 9.60
N SER A 140 -6.87 -5.59 9.40
CA SER A 140 -8.20 -5.75 9.98
C SER A 140 -9.26 -5.43 8.92
N GLY A 141 -10.37 -6.15 8.96
CA GLY A 141 -11.44 -5.91 8.02
C GLY A 141 -12.57 -6.91 8.18
N ILE A 142 -13.75 -6.48 7.75
CA ILE A 142 -14.98 -7.28 7.78
C ILE A 142 -15.51 -7.37 6.36
N ALA A 143 -15.72 -8.58 5.90
CA ALA A 143 -16.36 -8.87 4.61
C ALA A 143 -17.60 -9.71 4.84
N VAL A 144 -18.36 -9.95 3.76
CA VAL A 144 -19.51 -10.85 3.85
C VAL A 144 -19.02 -12.28 4.08
N GLY A 145 -19.43 -12.86 5.19
CA GLY A 145 -19.14 -14.24 5.54
C GLY A 145 -17.78 -14.49 6.19
N MET A 146 -16.89 -13.48 6.29
CA MET A 146 -15.60 -13.62 6.96
C MET A 146 -15.01 -12.29 7.42
N ALA A 147 -14.07 -12.36 8.34
CA ALA A 147 -13.35 -11.20 8.85
C ALA A 147 -11.87 -11.55 9.07
N THR A 148 -11.03 -10.53 9.09
CA THR A 148 -9.61 -10.67 9.43
C THR A 148 -9.23 -9.71 10.53
N ASN A 149 -8.35 -10.16 11.42
CA ASN A 149 -7.74 -9.32 12.45
C ASN A 149 -6.36 -9.89 12.78
N MET A 150 -5.33 -9.31 12.19
CA MET A 150 -3.95 -9.77 12.31
C MET A 150 -3.09 -8.64 12.87
N ALA A 151 -2.35 -8.93 13.93
CA ALA A 151 -1.42 -7.99 14.53
C ALA A 151 -0.17 -7.78 13.65
N PRO A 152 0.48 -6.60 13.73
CA PRO A 152 1.75 -6.36 13.06
C PRO A 152 2.90 -7.10 13.74
N HIS A 153 3.97 -7.38 12.97
CA HIS A 153 5.15 -8.11 13.43
C HIS A 153 6.43 -7.34 13.09
N ASN A 154 7.51 -7.64 13.81
CA ASN A 154 8.82 -7.03 13.58
C ASN A 154 9.47 -7.54 12.29
N LEU A 155 10.05 -6.64 11.50
CA LEU A 155 10.66 -6.98 10.20
C LEU A 155 11.83 -7.97 10.36
N THR A 156 12.73 -7.74 11.29
CA THR A 156 13.89 -8.61 11.53
C THR A 156 13.43 -10.01 11.95
N GLU A 157 12.49 -10.09 12.87
CA GLU A 157 11.92 -11.37 13.33
C GLU A 157 11.21 -12.13 12.21
N CYS A 158 10.48 -11.43 11.34
CA CYS A 158 9.86 -12.04 10.16
C CYS A 158 10.88 -12.59 9.18
N CYS A 159 11.95 -11.84 8.93
CA CYS A 159 13.04 -12.32 8.06
C CYS A 159 13.75 -13.53 8.66
N ASP A 160 14.02 -13.53 9.96
CA ASP A 160 14.61 -14.67 10.66
C ASP A 160 13.71 -15.91 10.60
N ALA A 161 12.40 -15.72 10.76
CA ALA A 161 11.42 -16.80 10.64
C ALA A 161 11.38 -17.38 9.22
N ILE A 162 11.45 -16.53 8.20
CA ILE A 162 11.51 -16.98 6.80
C ILE A 162 12.78 -17.82 6.56
N CYS A 163 13.92 -17.36 7.02
CA CYS A 163 15.19 -18.10 6.92
C CYS A 163 15.09 -19.46 7.62
N ALA A 164 14.55 -19.47 8.85
CA ALA A 164 14.37 -20.73 9.59
C ALA A 164 13.43 -21.70 8.87
N TYR A 165 12.35 -21.20 8.29
CA TYR A 165 11.41 -22.03 7.51
C TYR A 165 12.02 -22.59 6.23
N ILE A 166 12.86 -21.81 5.54
CA ILE A 166 13.58 -22.26 4.35
C ILE A 166 14.54 -23.41 4.72
N ASP A 167 15.24 -23.28 5.86
CA ASP A 167 16.17 -24.29 6.33
C ASP A 167 15.47 -25.56 6.86
N ASN A 168 14.29 -25.42 7.43
CA ASN A 168 13.48 -26.51 7.96
C ASN A 168 11.97 -26.23 7.80
N PRO A 169 11.35 -26.69 6.70
CA PRO A 169 9.91 -26.45 6.45
C PRO A 169 8.95 -27.12 7.45
N GLU A 170 9.47 -27.96 8.33
CA GLU A 170 8.66 -28.68 9.32
C GLU A 170 8.47 -27.93 10.65
N ILE A 171 9.03 -26.72 10.77
CA ILE A 171 8.88 -25.91 11.99
C ILE A 171 7.50 -25.28 12.08
#